data_f2b24b654503ad7e3abd7c082f8a6bd9
#
_entry.id   f2b24b654503ad7e3abd7c082f8a6bd9
#
_cell.length_a   1.000
_cell.length_b   1.000
_cell.length_c   1.000
_cell.angle_alpha   90.00
_cell.angle_beta   90.00
_cell.angle_gamma   90.00
#
_symmetry.space_group_name_H-M   'P 1'
#
loop_
_entity.id
_entity.type
_entity.pdbx_description
1 polymer ?
#
loop_
_entity_poly.entity_id
_entity_poly.type
_entity_poly.pdbx_seq_one_letter_code
_entity_poly.pdbx_strand_id
1 'polypeptide(L)'
;MVCALSFAAAAAWAQAPTQAAASAQNIVGPTECAKCHKLESTIWQHTHHFASYRSMPRLPKAEEITKKMGVARVRDPDTICTKCHFTTQIQNGKPDIIAGISCESCHGPGKNYIEVHPAKKGESQAQIAERLKKAAAVGMIQKSMIFKIAKNCYGCHIVPQEKLVNVGGHAAGSPFEMVSWTQGEIRHNTWYSDGKTNLPAPKNIQRKMYVIGAAVELSESLRAVGNATQNATYAVTMAQRAQAAAKRLQAVSNALPLPELKEMMAAVATAKLNLNNGPQLNGVADKIDQAAQAFDQKYDGSSLGAVDGMIPGPQYYKGQPYQVGGQ
;
A
#
# COMPACT_ATOMS: atom_id res chain seq x y z
N MET A 1 -13.38 53.92 21.01
CA MET A 1 -13.74 52.51 21.19
C MET A 1 -13.60 51.82 19.85
N VAL A 2 -12.45 51.17 19.62
CA VAL A 2 -12.13 50.54 18.33
C VAL A 2 -12.23 49.04 18.57
N CYS A 3 -13.25 48.40 17.96
CA CYS A 3 -13.43 46.94 18.01
C CYS A 3 -12.46 46.25 17.02
N ALA A 4 -11.46 45.57 17.53
CA ALA A 4 -10.59 44.74 16.73
C ALA A 4 -11.28 43.38 16.48
N LEU A 5 -11.65 43.12 15.24
CA LEU A 5 -12.13 41.83 14.77
C LEU A 5 -10.92 40.89 14.50
N SER A 6 -10.71 39.94 15.38
CA SER A 6 -9.72 38.90 15.19
C SER A 6 -10.25 37.84 14.21
N PHE A 7 -9.70 37.78 13.00
CA PHE A 7 -9.93 36.68 12.08
C PHE A 7 -9.07 35.49 12.52
N ALA A 8 -9.70 34.44 13.05
CA ALA A 8 -9.06 33.15 13.24
C ALA A 8 -8.97 32.44 11.87
N ALA A 9 -7.76 32.37 11.33
CA ALA A 9 -7.49 31.57 10.14
C ALA A 9 -7.57 30.09 10.50
N ALA A 10 -8.59 29.40 9.99
CA ALA A 10 -8.68 27.95 10.06
C ALA A 10 -7.54 27.35 9.20
N ALA A 11 -6.51 26.81 9.85
CA ALA A 11 -5.46 26.05 9.18
C ALA A 11 -6.07 24.77 8.62
N ALA A 12 -6.27 24.71 7.29
CA ALA A 12 -6.61 23.50 6.58
C ALA A 12 -5.41 22.54 6.68
N TRP A 13 -5.55 21.52 7.51
CA TRP A 13 -4.55 20.44 7.61
C TRP A 13 -4.57 19.66 6.29
N ALA A 14 -3.62 19.96 5.42
CA ALA A 14 -3.34 19.17 4.24
C ALA A 14 -2.85 17.78 4.72
N GLN A 15 -3.69 16.75 4.51
CA GLN A 15 -3.24 15.38 4.69
C GLN A 15 -2.03 15.16 3.78
N ALA A 16 -0.92 14.68 4.36
CA ALA A 16 0.25 14.32 3.59
C ALA A 16 -0.18 13.35 2.48
N PRO A 17 0.17 13.63 1.21
CA PRO A 17 -0.21 12.76 0.12
C PRO A 17 0.41 11.38 0.38
N THR A 18 -0.40 10.32 0.27
CA THR A 18 0.13 8.96 0.09
C THR A 18 1.14 9.02 -1.05
N GLN A 19 2.23 8.26 -0.97
CA GLN A 19 3.31 8.27 -1.98
C GLN A 19 2.80 8.10 -3.44
N ALA A 20 1.64 7.50 -3.63
CA ALA A 20 0.91 7.41 -4.90
C ALA A 20 0.52 8.78 -5.49
N ALA A 21 0.46 9.84 -4.69
CA ALA A 21 0.16 11.21 -5.16
C ALA A 21 1.42 12.02 -5.50
N ALA A 22 2.60 11.47 -5.28
CA ALA A 22 3.86 12.13 -5.61
C ALA A 22 4.10 12.09 -7.12
N SER A 23 3.44 12.99 -7.75
CA SER A 23 3.56 13.56 -9.07
C SER A 23 3.23 12.63 -10.23
N ALA A 24 1.98 12.70 -10.68
CA ALA A 24 1.56 12.27 -12.02
C ALA A 24 2.54 12.71 -13.14
N GLN A 25 3.35 13.74 -12.89
CA GLN A 25 4.44 14.21 -13.76
C GLN A 25 5.60 13.23 -13.90
N ASN A 26 5.79 12.34 -12.92
CA ASN A 26 6.88 11.36 -12.91
C ASN A 26 6.40 9.94 -13.27
N ILE A 27 5.12 9.75 -13.55
CA ILE A 27 4.56 8.50 -14.06
C ILE A 27 4.92 8.37 -15.55
N VAL A 28 5.51 7.23 -15.93
CA VAL A 28 5.83 6.89 -17.33
C VAL A 28 4.76 5.99 -17.97
N GLY A 29 3.99 5.27 -17.16
CA GLY A 29 2.93 4.37 -17.56
C GLY A 29 3.37 2.91 -17.74
N PRO A 30 2.42 1.96 -17.60
CA PRO A 30 2.73 0.53 -17.61
C PRO A 30 3.27 0.04 -18.96
N THR A 31 2.99 0.72 -20.05
CA THR A 31 3.50 0.39 -21.40
C THR A 31 5.03 0.51 -21.46
N GLU A 32 5.61 1.50 -20.79
CA GLU A 32 7.07 1.66 -20.72
C GLU A 32 7.71 0.51 -19.93
N CYS A 33 7.13 0.12 -18.83
CA CYS A 33 7.59 -1.03 -18.03
C CYS A 33 7.52 -2.33 -18.83
N ALA A 34 6.46 -2.53 -19.60
CA ALA A 34 6.21 -3.73 -20.41
C ALA A 34 7.24 -3.95 -21.51
N LYS A 35 8.00 -2.93 -21.93
CA LYS A 35 9.07 -3.09 -22.93
C LYS A 35 10.12 -4.11 -22.49
N CYS A 36 10.43 -4.15 -21.18
CA CYS A 36 11.39 -5.08 -20.59
C CYS A 36 10.71 -6.15 -19.72
N HIS A 37 9.68 -5.78 -18.93
CA HIS A 37 8.96 -6.65 -18.00
C HIS A 37 7.71 -7.27 -18.65
N LYS A 38 7.88 -7.96 -19.78
CA LYS A 38 6.78 -8.50 -20.60
C LYS A 38 5.93 -9.50 -19.83
N LEU A 39 6.58 -10.42 -19.08
CA LEU A 39 5.89 -11.47 -18.34
C LEU A 39 5.12 -10.90 -17.17
N GLU A 40 5.73 -10.03 -16.38
CA GLU A 40 5.08 -9.35 -15.25
C GLU A 40 3.91 -8.49 -15.72
N SER A 41 4.05 -7.84 -16.88
CA SER A 41 2.96 -7.08 -17.53
C SER A 41 1.81 -7.99 -17.94
N THR A 42 2.11 -9.17 -18.51
CA THR A 42 1.09 -10.17 -18.84
C THR A 42 0.35 -10.63 -17.59
N ILE A 43 1.07 -10.95 -16.53
CA ILE A 43 0.47 -11.35 -15.24
C ILE A 43 -0.44 -10.24 -14.71
N TRP A 44 0.04 -8.98 -14.68
CA TRP A 44 -0.74 -7.83 -14.23
C TRP A 44 -2.06 -7.66 -14.99
N GLN A 45 -2.06 -7.90 -16.31
CA GLN A 45 -3.26 -7.81 -17.15
C GLN A 45 -4.37 -8.81 -16.77
N HIS A 46 -4.05 -9.83 -15.99
CA HIS A 46 -5.02 -10.81 -15.47
C HIS A 46 -5.51 -10.50 -14.03
N THR A 47 -5.20 -9.32 -13.49
CA THR A 47 -5.60 -8.92 -12.13
C THR A 47 -6.81 -7.99 -12.12
N HIS A 48 -7.50 -7.94 -10.97
CA HIS A 48 -8.53 -6.92 -10.72
C HIS A 48 -7.96 -5.50 -10.75
N HIS A 49 -6.70 -5.29 -10.39
CA HIS A 49 -6.03 -4.00 -10.52
C HIS A 49 -6.03 -3.48 -11.96
N PHE A 50 -5.71 -4.34 -12.92
CA PHE A 50 -5.81 -3.98 -14.34
C PHE A 50 -7.26 -3.82 -14.79
N ALA A 51 -8.12 -4.78 -14.44
CA ALA A 51 -9.51 -4.81 -14.88
C ALA A 51 -10.30 -3.58 -14.40
N SER A 52 -9.95 -3.01 -13.23
CA SER A 52 -10.63 -1.85 -12.62
C SER A 52 -10.71 -0.64 -13.55
N TYR A 53 -9.73 -0.45 -14.44
CA TYR A 53 -9.75 0.62 -15.44
C TYR A 53 -11.01 0.61 -16.31
N ARG A 54 -11.44 -0.58 -16.74
CA ARG A 54 -12.62 -0.75 -17.59
C ARG A 54 -13.89 -1.06 -16.84
N SER A 55 -13.79 -1.88 -15.78
CA SER A 55 -14.96 -2.40 -15.07
C SER A 55 -15.56 -1.40 -14.10
N MET A 56 -14.73 -0.69 -13.33
CA MET A 56 -15.20 0.17 -12.25
C MET A 56 -16.18 1.28 -12.69
N PRO A 57 -15.96 2.01 -13.81
CA PRO A 57 -16.90 3.03 -14.27
C PRO A 57 -18.27 2.50 -14.67
N ARG A 58 -18.42 1.17 -14.82
CA ARG A 58 -19.69 0.51 -15.22
C ARG A 58 -20.42 -0.10 -14.01
N LEU A 59 -19.84 -0.02 -12.81
CA LEU A 59 -20.46 -0.60 -11.63
C LEU A 59 -21.56 0.33 -11.09
N PRO A 60 -22.80 -0.15 -10.89
CA PRO A 60 -23.88 0.66 -10.31
C PRO A 60 -23.48 1.28 -8.97
N LYS A 61 -22.70 0.55 -8.16
CA LYS A 61 -22.20 1.06 -6.88
C LYS A 61 -21.23 2.23 -7.03
N ALA A 62 -20.41 2.24 -8.08
CA ALA A 62 -19.51 3.36 -8.36
C ALA A 62 -20.30 4.61 -8.76
N GLU A 63 -21.37 4.47 -9.55
CA GLU A 63 -22.27 5.56 -9.91
C GLU A 63 -23.00 6.12 -8.67
N GLU A 64 -23.53 5.24 -7.82
CA GLU A 64 -24.16 5.65 -6.56
C GLU A 64 -23.21 6.48 -5.69
N ILE A 65 -21.96 6.01 -5.52
CA ILE A 65 -20.95 6.68 -4.69
C ILE A 65 -20.56 8.02 -5.31
N THR A 66 -20.30 8.09 -6.62
CA THR A 66 -19.91 9.35 -7.27
C THR A 66 -21.00 10.39 -7.14
N LYS A 67 -22.27 9.99 -7.31
CA LYS A 67 -23.44 10.87 -7.11
C LYS A 67 -23.49 11.44 -5.68
N LYS A 68 -23.34 10.58 -4.66
CA LYS A 68 -23.33 11.02 -3.25
C LYS A 68 -22.13 11.91 -2.91
N MET A 69 -21.02 11.72 -3.58
CA MET A 69 -19.81 12.49 -3.37
C MET A 69 -19.73 13.79 -4.19
N GLY A 70 -20.70 14.03 -5.09
CA GLY A 70 -20.70 15.18 -6.01
C GLY A 70 -19.59 15.11 -7.07
N VAL A 71 -19.17 13.88 -7.44
CA VAL A 71 -18.15 13.62 -8.48
C VAL A 71 -18.88 13.26 -9.76
N ALA A 72 -18.52 13.93 -10.87
CA ALA A 72 -19.22 13.71 -12.15
C ALA A 72 -18.95 12.29 -12.71
N ARG A 73 -17.72 11.82 -12.67
CA ARG A 73 -17.34 10.49 -13.16
C ARG A 73 -16.24 9.90 -12.29
N VAL A 74 -16.26 8.59 -12.08
CA VAL A 74 -15.25 7.88 -11.27
C VAL A 74 -13.83 8.03 -11.84
N ARG A 75 -13.69 8.22 -13.15
CA ARG A 75 -12.41 8.46 -13.85
C ARG A 75 -12.12 9.93 -14.14
N ASP A 76 -12.74 10.86 -13.45
CA ASP A 76 -12.28 12.24 -13.57
C ASP A 76 -10.94 12.38 -12.84
N PRO A 77 -9.90 12.94 -13.50
CA PRO A 77 -8.67 13.29 -12.83
C PRO A 77 -8.92 14.19 -11.61
N ASP A 78 -8.03 14.16 -10.64
CA ASP A 78 -8.10 14.95 -9.41
C ASP A 78 -9.24 14.61 -8.45
N THR A 79 -10.01 13.56 -8.73
CA THR A 79 -11.01 13.08 -7.78
C THR A 79 -10.40 12.17 -6.72
N ILE A 80 -11.15 12.00 -5.62
CA ILE A 80 -10.78 11.08 -4.53
C ILE A 80 -10.66 9.62 -5.02
N CYS A 81 -11.44 9.25 -6.07
CA CYS A 81 -11.47 7.89 -6.63
C CYS A 81 -10.12 7.50 -7.27
N THR A 82 -9.48 8.46 -7.95
CA THR A 82 -8.29 8.19 -8.76
C THR A 82 -7.08 7.82 -7.93
N LYS A 83 -7.01 8.29 -6.69
CA LYS A 83 -5.89 8.01 -5.78
C LYS A 83 -5.70 6.51 -5.46
N CYS A 84 -6.79 5.72 -5.47
CA CYS A 84 -6.78 4.32 -5.08
C CYS A 84 -7.19 3.35 -6.19
N HIS A 85 -7.73 3.85 -7.30
CA HIS A 85 -8.29 2.98 -8.35
C HIS A 85 -7.63 3.14 -9.72
N PHE A 86 -6.84 4.18 -9.92
CA PHE A 86 -6.29 4.49 -11.25
C PHE A 86 -4.85 5.02 -11.16
N THR A 87 -4.16 4.86 -12.29
CA THR A 87 -2.86 5.48 -12.54
C THR A 87 -3.08 6.74 -13.38
N THR A 88 -2.66 7.88 -12.85
CA THR A 88 -2.76 9.18 -13.52
C THR A 88 -1.38 9.61 -14.01
N GLN A 89 -1.29 10.12 -15.24
CA GLN A 89 -0.09 10.69 -15.84
C GLN A 89 -0.37 12.11 -16.31
N ILE A 90 0.61 12.99 -16.31
CA ILE A 90 0.48 14.29 -16.98
C ILE A 90 0.85 14.13 -18.45
N GLN A 91 -0.12 14.31 -19.33
CA GLN A 91 0.05 14.33 -20.80
C GLN A 91 -0.30 15.72 -21.34
N ASN A 92 0.60 16.33 -22.09
CA ASN A 92 0.42 17.67 -22.64
C ASN A 92 0.00 18.72 -21.56
N GLY A 93 0.60 18.65 -20.40
CA GLY A 93 0.33 19.55 -19.27
C GLY A 93 -1.00 19.31 -18.54
N LYS A 94 -1.74 18.25 -18.86
CA LYS A 94 -3.03 17.90 -18.24
C LYS A 94 -2.97 16.50 -17.63
N PRO A 95 -3.66 16.27 -16.48
CA PRO A 95 -3.79 14.93 -15.93
C PRO A 95 -4.66 14.06 -16.82
N ASP A 96 -4.20 12.86 -17.12
CA ASP A 96 -4.92 11.82 -17.86
C ASP A 96 -4.85 10.49 -17.10
N ILE A 97 -5.96 9.75 -17.09
CA ILE A 97 -6.06 8.44 -16.44
C ILE A 97 -5.75 7.36 -17.46
N ILE A 98 -4.56 6.79 -17.34
CA ILE A 98 -3.98 5.88 -18.34
C ILE A 98 -4.19 4.39 -18.06
N ALA A 99 -4.44 4.01 -16.80
CA ALA A 99 -4.59 2.61 -16.38
C ALA A 99 -5.38 2.50 -15.06
N GLY A 100 -5.73 1.28 -14.67
CA GLY A 100 -6.05 0.93 -13.29
C GLY A 100 -4.82 1.04 -12.38
N ILE A 101 -4.81 0.35 -11.25
CA ILE A 101 -3.61 0.28 -10.41
C ILE A 101 -2.54 -0.50 -11.17
N SER A 102 -1.39 0.15 -11.42
CA SER A 102 -0.33 -0.37 -12.27
C SER A 102 1.01 -0.52 -11.55
N CYS A 103 2.06 -0.86 -12.29
CA CYS A 103 3.41 -1.09 -11.78
C CYS A 103 3.89 0.02 -10.84
N GLU A 104 3.72 1.26 -11.24
CA GLU A 104 4.22 2.43 -10.53
C GLU A 104 3.44 2.74 -9.24
N SER A 105 2.23 2.22 -9.09
CA SER A 105 1.46 2.33 -7.84
C SER A 105 2.13 1.56 -6.69
N CYS A 106 2.86 0.49 -7.01
CA CYS A 106 3.60 -0.32 -6.04
C CYS A 106 5.11 -0.02 -6.06
N HIS A 107 5.69 0.19 -7.26
CA HIS A 107 7.13 0.34 -7.44
C HIS A 107 7.64 1.79 -7.47
N GLY A 108 6.75 2.76 -7.32
CA GLY A 108 7.05 4.19 -7.38
C GLY A 108 7.10 4.75 -8.81
N PRO A 109 7.02 6.09 -8.97
CA PRO A 109 7.01 6.75 -10.27
C PRO A 109 8.28 6.50 -11.08
N GLY A 110 8.14 6.01 -12.30
CA GLY A 110 9.22 5.44 -13.12
C GLY A 110 10.22 6.43 -13.68
N LYS A 111 9.84 7.68 -13.92
CA LYS A 111 10.62 8.66 -14.68
C LYS A 111 12.06 8.83 -14.21
N ASN A 112 12.27 8.81 -12.89
CA ASN A 112 13.58 9.06 -12.33
C ASN A 112 14.49 7.83 -12.30
N TYR A 113 13.92 6.62 -12.40
CA TYR A 113 14.71 5.39 -12.30
C TYR A 113 14.66 4.49 -13.55
N ILE A 114 13.80 4.78 -14.53
CA ILE A 114 13.62 3.90 -15.68
C ILE A 114 14.93 3.68 -16.46
N GLU A 115 15.80 4.69 -16.53
CA GLU A 115 17.12 4.61 -17.17
C GLU A 115 18.24 4.17 -16.20
N VAL A 116 17.95 4.17 -14.87
CA VAL A 116 18.94 3.86 -13.83
C VAL A 116 18.95 2.38 -13.49
N HIS A 117 17.79 1.73 -13.44
CA HIS A 117 17.65 0.37 -12.94
C HIS A 117 17.90 -0.78 -13.94
N PRO A 118 17.94 -0.58 -15.28
CA PRO A 118 18.13 -1.69 -16.20
C PRO A 118 19.46 -2.40 -15.98
N ALA A 119 19.41 -3.75 -16.02
CA ALA A 119 20.61 -4.58 -15.91
C ALA A 119 21.56 -4.34 -17.07
N LYS A 120 22.86 -4.33 -16.79
CA LYS A 120 23.92 -4.23 -17.79
C LYS A 120 24.62 -5.58 -17.94
N LYS A 121 24.98 -5.95 -19.18
CA LYS A 121 25.66 -7.21 -19.43
C LYS A 121 27.00 -7.24 -18.71
N GLY A 122 27.25 -8.33 -17.96
CA GLY A 122 28.53 -8.55 -17.27
C GLY A 122 28.70 -7.83 -15.93
N GLU A 123 27.61 -7.26 -15.37
CA GLU A 123 27.69 -6.66 -14.03
C GLU A 123 28.04 -7.70 -12.94
N SER A 124 28.97 -7.34 -12.07
CA SER A 124 29.22 -8.07 -10.83
C SER A 124 28.09 -7.84 -9.81
N GLN A 125 27.97 -8.70 -8.79
CA GLN A 125 26.98 -8.53 -7.73
C GLN A 125 27.08 -7.17 -7.01
N ALA A 126 28.30 -6.66 -6.81
CA ALA A 126 28.53 -5.35 -6.22
C ALA A 126 28.00 -4.20 -7.11
N GLN A 127 28.20 -4.30 -8.43
CA GLN A 127 27.67 -3.32 -9.39
C GLN A 127 26.16 -3.35 -9.47
N ILE A 128 25.53 -4.54 -9.42
CA ILE A 128 24.08 -4.71 -9.34
C ILE A 128 23.53 -4.04 -8.08
N ALA A 129 24.16 -4.32 -6.92
CA ALA A 129 23.74 -3.72 -5.65
C ALA A 129 23.82 -2.19 -5.67
N GLU A 130 24.90 -1.63 -6.19
CA GLU A 130 25.08 -0.18 -6.30
C GLU A 130 24.08 0.46 -7.27
N ARG A 131 23.81 -0.18 -8.40
CA ARG A 131 22.80 0.28 -9.38
C ARG A 131 21.41 0.29 -8.76
N LEU A 132 21.03 -0.78 -8.09
CA LEU A 132 19.74 -0.87 -7.40
C LEU A 132 19.62 0.15 -6.25
N LYS A 133 20.71 0.40 -5.52
CA LYS A 133 20.76 1.45 -4.49
C LYS A 133 20.53 2.83 -5.09
N LYS A 134 21.15 3.15 -6.22
CA LYS A 134 20.93 4.40 -6.96
C LYS A 134 19.47 4.54 -7.42
N ALA A 135 18.89 3.48 -7.98
CA ALA A 135 17.48 3.48 -8.38
C ALA A 135 16.54 3.70 -7.19
N ALA A 136 16.84 3.08 -6.04
CA ALA A 136 16.06 3.29 -4.81
C ALA A 136 16.16 4.72 -4.28
N ALA A 137 17.33 5.34 -4.40
CA ALA A 137 17.56 6.72 -3.96
C ALA A 137 16.73 7.75 -4.76
N VAL A 138 16.38 7.42 -6.01
CA VAL A 138 15.54 8.28 -6.87
C VAL A 138 14.08 7.82 -6.95
N GLY A 139 13.65 6.95 -6.03
CA GLY A 139 12.23 6.64 -5.82
C GLY A 139 11.77 5.24 -6.22
N MET A 140 12.64 4.37 -6.75
CA MET A 140 12.27 2.99 -7.04
C MET A 140 11.98 2.22 -5.74
N ILE A 141 10.83 1.59 -5.65
CA ILE A 141 10.50 0.64 -4.58
C ILE A 141 10.76 -0.77 -5.08
N GLN A 142 11.80 -1.41 -4.52
CA GLN A 142 12.23 -2.75 -4.92
C GLN A 142 11.45 -3.82 -4.16
N LYS A 143 11.45 -5.04 -4.72
CA LYS A 143 10.80 -6.22 -4.11
C LYS A 143 11.27 -6.54 -2.68
N SER A 144 12.48 -6.13 -2.31
CA SER A 144 13.05 -6.31 -0.97
C SER A 144 12.57 -5.27 0.04
N MET A 145 11.97 -4.16 -0.40
CA MET A 145 11.50 -3.07 0.44
C MET A 145 10.06 -3.33 0.90
N ILE A 146 9.88 -4.41 1.67
CA ILE A 146 8.55 -4.94 2.02
C ILE A 146 7.74 -3.93 2.80
N PHE A 147 8.37 -3.15 3.69
CA PHE A 147 7.69 -2.08 4.42
C PHE A 147 7.09 -1.03 3.48
N LYS A 148 7.83 -0.54 2.48
CA LYS A 148 7.32 0.44 1.52
C LYS A 148 6.20 -0.12 0.65
N ILE A 149 6.32 -1.38 0.22
CA ILE A 149 5.25 -2.08 -0.52
C ILE A 149 4.00 -2.19 0.35
N ALA A 150 4.13 -2.60 1.61
CA ALA A 150 3.01 -2.69 2.54
C ALA A 150 2.31 -1.32 2.74
N LYS A 151 3.07 -0.24 2.89
CA LYS A 151 2.51 1.12 2.99
C LYS A 151 1.67 1.48 1.76
N ASN A 152 2.11 1.15 0.56
CA ASN A 152 1.33 1.38 -0.67
C ASN A 152 0.04 0.56 -0.69
N CYS A 153 0.10 -0.72 -0.29
CA CYS A 153 -1.07 -1.59 -0.24
C CYS A 153 -2.11 -1.05 0.76
N TYR A 154 -1.71 -0.88 2.02
CA TYR A 154 -2.62 -0.46 3.07
C TYR A 154 -3.10 0.98 2.90
N GLY A 155 -2.32 1.87 2.26
CA GLY A 155 -2.73 3.23 1.92
C GLY A 155 -4.02 3.31 1.10
N CYS A 156 -4.28 2.29 0.26
CA CYS A 156 -5.52 2.15 -0.49
C CYS A 156 -6.52 1.21 0.21
N HIS A 157 -6.08 0.04 0.67
CA HIS A 157 -6.95 -1.01 1.19
C HIS A 157 -7.58 -0.71 2.56
N ILE A 158 -7.09 0.30 3.28
CA ILE A 158 -7.74 0.82 4.51
C ILE A 158 -8.81 1.85 4.17
N VAL A 159 -8.76 2.48 2.99
CA VAL A 159 -9.70 3.57 2.60
C VAL A 159 -9.68 4.72 3.63
N PRO A 160 -8.57 5.50 3.75
CA PRO A 160 -8.40 6.50 4.80
C PRO A 160 -9.22 7.78 4.55
N GLN A 161 -10.53 7.65 4.30
CA GLN A 161 -11.41 8.73 3.85
C GLN A 161 -12.79 8.62 4.51
N GLU A 162 -12.96 9.28 5.66
CA GLU A 162 -14.19 9.21 6.44
C GLU A 162 -15.44 9.60 5.63
N LYS A 163 -15.39 10.73 4.91
CA LYS A 163 -16.53 11.20 4.09
C LYS A 163 -16.91 10.22 3.00
N LEU A 164 -15.92 9.57 2.37
CA LEU A 164 -16.18 8.58 1.33
C LEU A 164 -16.94 7.36 1.88
N VAL A 165 -16.63 6.95 3.11
CA VAL A 165 -17.32 5.83 3.77
C VAL A 165 -18.68 6.28 4.32
N ASN A 166 -18.71 7.30 5.17
CA ASN A 166 -19.91 7.67 5.92
C ASN A 166 -21.00 8.34 5.05
N VAL A 167 -20.59 9.12 4.04
CA VAL A 167 -21.50 9.83 3.13
C VAL A 167 -21.60 9.10 1.79
N GLY A 168 -20.48 8.76 1.18
CA GLY A 168 -20.45 8.08 -0.12
C GLY A 168 -20.97 6.65 -0.08
N GLY A 169 -20.93 5.98 1.05
CA GLY A 169 -21.30 4.57 1.18
C GLY A 169 -20.30 3.60 0.57
N HIS A 170 -19.05 4.02 0.45
CA HIS A 170 -17.94 3.13 0.13
C HIS A 170 -17.65 2.18 1.30
N ALA A 171 -17.15 0.97 1.01
CA ALA A 171 -16.74 0.06 2.07
C ALA A 171 -15.63 0.69 2.94
N ALA A 172 -15.66 0.45 4.24
CA ALA A 172 -14.65 0.91 5.18
C ALA A 172 -13.41 -0.01 5.14
N GLY A 173 -12.68 0.06 4.05
CA GLY A 173 -11.56 -0.84 3.76
C GLY A 173 -11.96 -2.17 3.16
N SER A 174 -10.98 -2.97 2.80
CA SER A 174 -11.13 -4.36 2.37
C SER A 174 -10.53 -5.30 3.42
N PRO A 175 -10.91 -6.59 3.44
CA PRO A 175 -10.30 -7.59 4.34
C PRO A 175 -8.89 -7.97 3.85
N PHE A 176 -8.05 -6.96 3.63
CA PHE A 176 -6.71 -7.13 3.11
C PHE A 176 -5.79 -7.70 4.18
N GLU A 177 -5.04 -8.73 3.83
CA GLU A 177 -3.90 -9.27 4.57
C GLU A 177 -2.75 -9.48 3.58
N MET A 178 -1.55 -9.03 3.94
CA MET A 178 -0.47 -8.86 2.97
C MET A 178 -0.06 -10.16 2.29
N VAL A 179 0.11 -11.27 3.03
CA VAL A 179 0.53 -12.56 2.44
C VAL A 179 -0.57 -13.12 1.55
N SER A 180 -1.80 -13.19 2.05
CA SER A 180 -2.93 -13.75 1.28
C SER A 180 -3.14 -13.06 -0.07
N TRP A 181 -2.96 -11.73 -0.10
CA TRP A 181 -3.18 -10.95 -1.31
C TRP A 181 -1.97 -10.95 -2.23
N THR A 182 -0.74 -10.81 -1.68
CA THR A 182 0.47 -10.79 -2.51
C THR A 182 0.83 -12.15 -3.08
N GLN A 183 0.39 -13.24 -2.45
CA GLN A 183 0.57 -14.60 -2.98
C GLN A 183 -0.62 -15.10 -3.81
N GLY A 184 -1.68 -14.27 -3.93
CA GLY A 184 -2.85 -14.49 -4.77
C GLY A 184 -2.69 -13.96 -6.19
N GLU A 185 -3.74 -13.32 -6.74
CA GLU A 185 -3.80 -12.93 -8.15
C GLU A 185 -2.74 -11.90 -8.58
N ILE A 186 -2.28 -11.04 -7.69
CA ILE A 186 -1.27 -10.02 -8.01
C ILE A 186 0.16 -10.57 -7.99
N ARG A 187 0.35 -11.84 -7.67
CA ARG A 187 1.65 -12.50 -7.61
C ARG A 187 2.31 -12.53 -8.98
N HIS A 188 3.55 -12.02 -9.03
CA HIS A 188 4.42 -12.03 -10.21
C HIS A 188 5.87 -12.36 -9.82
N ASN A 189 6.04 -13.47 -9.09
CA ASN A 189 7.30 -13.93 -8.50
C ASN A 189 8.22 -14.64 -9.51
N THR A 190 8.21 -14.23 -10.75
CA THR A 190 8.87 -14.88 -11.89
C THR A 190 10.39 -14.89 -11.77
N TRP A 191 10.99 -13.91 -11.10
CA TRP A 191 12.44 -13.81 -10.89
C TRP A 191 13.07 -14.93 -10.05
N TYR A 192 12.29 -15.66 -9.25
CA TYR A 192 12.81 -16.81 -8.50
C TYR A 192 13.10 -18.03 -9.38
N SER A 193 12.64 -18.01 -10.62
CA SER A 193 12.73 -19.15 -11.56
C SER A 193 13.16 -18.72 -12.97
N ASP A 194 13.76 -17.54 -13.12
CA ASP A 194 14.13 -16.96 -14.43
C ASP A 194 12.96 -16.99 -15.43
N GLY A 195 11.78 -16.60 -15.00
CA GLY A 195 10.58 -16.52 -15.82
C GLY A 195 9.85 -17.85 -16.07
N LYS A 196 10.31 -18.97 -15.50
CA LYS A 196 9.71 -20.30 -15.76
C LYS A 196 8.43 -20.57 -15.00
N THR A 197 8.29 -19.99 -13.80
CA THR A 197 7.14 -20.23 -12.92
C THR A 197 6.73 -18.94 -12.20
N ASN A 198 5.49 -18.94 -11.69
CA ASN A 198 4.97 -17.89 -10.81
C ASN A 198 4.54 -18.51 -9.48
N LEU A 199 5.48 -19.12 -8.75
CA LEU A 199 5.23 -19.76 -7.46
C LEU A 199 5.11 -18.74 -6.32
N PRO A 200 4.53 -19.11 -5.18
CA PRO A 200 4.56 -18.29 -3.98
C PRO A 200 5.99 -17.87 -3.62
N ALA A 201 6.13 -16.71 -3.00
CA ALA A 201 7.43 -16.24 -2.50
C ALA A 201 8.04 -17.27 -1.53
N PRO A 202 9.39 -17.35 -1.43
CA PRO A 202 10.05 -18.17 -0.43
C PRO A 202 9.54 -17.91 0.99
N LYS A 203 9.55 -18.93 1.84
CA LYS A 203 8.94 -18.87 3.17
C LYS A 203 9.50 -17.74 4.04
N ASN A 204 10.81 -17.49 3.97
CA ASN A 204 11.45 -16.38 4.68
C ASN A 204 10.87 -15.01 4.26
N ILE A 205 10.54 -14.82 2.99
CA ILE A 205 9.91 -13.59 2.49
C ILE A 205 8.45 -13.50 2.97
N GLN A 206 7.70 -14.60 2.96
CA GLN A 206 6.34 -14.61 3.50
C GLN A 206 6.31 -14.28 5.00
N ARG A 207 7.28 -14.76 5.79
CA ARG A 207 7.45 -14.40 7.21
C ARG A 207 7.61 -12.89 7.40
N LYS A 208 8.48 -12.26 6.63
CA LYS A 208 8.65 -10.80 6.64
C LYS A 208 7.37 -10.08 6.26
N MET A 209 6.71 -10.51 5.17
CA MET A 209 5.45 -9.92 4.72
C MET A 209 4.37 -9.99 5.80
N TYR A 210 4.28 -11.11 6.52
CA TYR A 210 3.30 -11.28 7.59
C TYR A 210 3.52 -10.32 8.75
N VAL A 211 4.76 -10.23 9.25
CA VAL A 211 5.11 -9.35 10.38
C VAL A 211 4.94 -7.88 10.00
N ILE A 212 5.51 -7.47 8.88
CA ILE A 212 5.47 -6.09 8.40
C ILE A 212 4.03 -5.70 8.03
N GLY A 213 3.30 -6.61 7.37
CA GLY A 213 1.89 -6.40 7.04
C GLY A 213 1.03 -6.11 8.27
N ALA A 214 1.21 -6.89 9.36
CA ALA A 214 0.49 -6.66 10.61
C ALA A 214 0.83 -5.31 11.26
N ALA A 215 2.11 -4.90 11.24
CA ALA A 215 2.57 -3.62 11.76
C ALA A 215 2.01 -2.44 10.97
N VAL A 216 2.07 -2.50 9.63
CA VAL A 216 1.57 -1.43 8.75
C VAL A 216 0.04 -1.35 8.79
N GLU A 217 -0.67 -2.48 8.83
CA GLU A 217 -2.13 -2.47 9.02
C GLU A 217 -2.52 -1.74 10.31
N LEU A 218 -1.79 -2.01 11.39
CA LEU A 218 -2.03 -1.34 12.67
C LEU A 218 -1.76 0.15 12.57
N SER A 219 -0.60 0.56 12.07
CA SER A 219 -0.23 1.97 11.98
C SER A 219 -1.22 2.77 11.12
N GLU A 220 -1.63 2.25 9.96
CA GLU A 220 -2.60 2.92 9.09
C GLU A 220 -4.01 2.94 9.70
N SER A 221 -4.41 1.89 10.41
CA SER A 221 -5.71 1.88 11.11
C SER A 221 -5.73 2.88 12.27
N LEU A 222 -4.63 3.03 13.02
CA LEU A 222 -4.50 4.04 14.07
C LEU A 222 -4.61 5.47 13.52
N ARG A 223 -3.97 5.75 12.38
CA ARG A 223 -4.10 7.03 11.68
C ARG A 223 -5.55 7.30 11.27
N ALA A 224 -6.21 6.28 10.73
CA ALA A 224 -7.60 6.38 10.32
C ALA A 224 -8.53 6.69 11.51
N VAL A 225 -8.36 6.01 12.66
CA VAL A 225 -9.13 6.31 13.89
C VAL A 225 -8.85 7.72 14.40
N GLY A 226 -7.56 8.12 14.45
CA GLY A 226 -7.16 9.44 14.95
C GLY A 226 -7.74 10.60 14.14
N ASN A 227 -7.90 10.39 12.85
CA ASN A 227 -8.46 11.38 11.92
C ASN A 227 -9.99 11.31 11.79
N ALA A 228 -10.64 10.31 12.40
CA ALA A 228 -12.09 10.21 12.39
C ALA A 228 -12.73 11.30 13.28
N THR A 229 -13.79 11.91 12.77
CA THR A 229 -14.49 13.02 13.45
C THR A 229 -15.85 12.62 14.01
N GLN A 230 -16.42 11.51 13.56
CA GLN A 230 -17.75 11.05 13.91
C GLN A 230 -17.73 9.60 14.39
N ASN A 231 -18.52 9.28 15.40
CA ASN A 231 -18.76 7.90 15.82
C ASN A 231 -19.75 7.22 14.85
N ALA A 232 -19.23 6.85 13.67
CA ALA A 232 -20.01 6.25 12.60
C ALA A 232 -19.24 5.08 11.97
N THR A 233 -19.74 4.49 10.90
CA THR A 233 -19.20 3.28 10.25
C THR A 233 -17.67 3.34 10.07
N TYR A 234 -17.14 4.47 9.60
CA TYR A 234 -15.70 4.62 9.38
C TYR A 234 -14.90 4.42 10.66
N ALA A 235 -15.18 5.23 11.70
CA ALA A 235 -14.43 5.20 12.96
C ALA A 235 -14.52 3.83 13.65
N VAL A 236 -15.74 3.26 13.72
CA VAL A 236 -15.99 1.96 14.35
C VAL A 236 -15.21 0.85 13.63
N THR A 237 -15.29 0.79 12.30
CA THR A 237 -14.59 -0.23 11.52
C THR A 237 -13.06 -0.09 11.65
N MET A 238 -12.54 1.13 11.61
CA MET A 238 -11.10 1.36 11.75
C MET A 238 -10.60 1.02 13.15
N ALA A 239 -11.38 1.31 14.20
CA ALA A 239 -11.03 0.92 15.57
C ALA A 239 -11.00 -0.62 15.74
N GLN A 240 -12.00 -1.32 15.21
CA GLN A 240 -12.02 -2.78 15.21
C GLN A 240 -10.82 -3.37 14.45
N ARG A 241 -10.47 -2.77 13.31
CA ARG A 241 -9.32 -3.18 12.51
C ARG A 241 -8.00 -2.95 13.25
N ALA A 242 -7.84 -1.79 13.89
CA ALA A 242 -6.67 -1.49 14.72
C ALA A 242 -6.52 -2.49 15.88
N GLN A 243 -7.63 -2.83 16.57
CA GLN A 243 -7.62 -3.83 17.64
C GLN A 243 -7.24 -5.23 17.13
N ALA A 244 -7.77 -5.65 15.98
CA ALA A 244 -7.44 -6.94 15.38
C ALA A 244 -5.97 -7.01 14.95
N ALA A 245 -5.44 -5.94 14.33
CA ALA A 245 -4.04 -5.85 13.95
C ALA A 245 -3.11 -5.82 15.16
N ALA A 246 -3.47 -5.10 16.24
CA ALA A 246 -2.72 -5.09 17.50
C ALA A 246 -2.65 -6.49 18.14
N LYS A 247 -3.76 -7.24 18.18
CA LYS A 247 -3.78 -8.62 18.67
C LYS A 247 -2.86 -9.54 17.86
N ARG A 248 -2.86 -9.39 16.53
CA ARG A 248 -1.99 -10.14 15.62
C ARG A 248 -0.52 -9.81 15.88
N LEU A 249 -0.18 -8.53 15.97
CA LEU A 249 1.18 -8.08 16.26
C LEU A 249 1.65 -8.53 17.66
N GLN A 250 0.77 -8.54 18.66
CA GLN A 250 1.08 -9.10 19.98
C GLN A 250 1.42 -10.59 19.92
N ALA A 251 0.65 -11.37 19.16
CA ALA A 251 0.94 -12.81 18.98
C ALA A 251 2.32 -13.01 18.31
N VAL A 252 2.63 -12.20 17.28
CA VAL A 252 3.96 -12.19 16.64
C VAL A 252 5.05 -11.82 17.64
N SER A 253 4.86 -10.77 18.45
CA SER A 253 5.84 -10.33 19.45
C SER A 253 6.08 -11.36 20.56
N ASN A 254 5.05 -12.12 20.93
CA ASN A 254 5.19 -13.22 21.88
C ASN A 254 6.01 -14.40 21.29
N ALA A 255 5.83 -14.70 20.01
CA ALA A 255 6.57 -15.76 19.34
C ALA A 255 8.01 -15.36 18.96
N LEU A 256 8.23 -14.06 18.72
CA LEU A 256 9.50 -13.49 18.30
C LEU A 256 9.85 -12.32 19.23
N PRO A 257 10.57 -12.53 20.35
CA PRO A 257 10.87 -11.47 21.33
C PRO A 257 11.97 -10.52 20.84
N LEU A 258 11.83 -9.98 19.63
CA LEU A 258 12.77 -9.09 18.98
C LEU A 258 12.62 -7.64 19.48
N PRO A 259 13.71 -6.85 19.54
CA PRO A 259 13.67 -5.47 20.02
C PRO A 259 12.64 -4.60 19.29
N GLU A 260 12.62 -4.66 17.96
CA GLU A 260 11.73 -3.86 17.11
C GLU A 260 10.24 -4.18 17.38
N LEU A 261 9.91 -5.45 17.63
CA LEU A 261 8.54 -5.87 17.98
C LEU A 261 8.15 -5.39 19.39
N LYS A 262 9.09 -5.39 20.34
CA LYS A 262 8.87 -4.82 21.67
C LYS A 262 8.63 -3.31 21.62
N GLU A 263 9.39 -2.58 20.78
CA GLU A 263 9.20 -1.15 20.54
C GLU A 263 7.82 -0.87 19.94
N MET A 264 7.38 -1.64 18.95
CA MET A 264 6.03 -1.52 18.39
C MET A 264 4.97 -1.73 19.48
N MET A 265 5.08 -2.77 20.28
CA MET A 265 4.11 -3.06 21.34
C MET A 265 4.12 -2.02 22.45
N ALA A 266 5.28 -1.47 22.80
CA ALA A 266 5.37 -0.35 23.75
C ALA A 266 4.65 0.90 23.20
N ALA A 267 4.78 1.19 21.91
CA ALA A 267 4.03 2.27 21.27
C ALA A 267 2.52 2.00 21.29
N VAL A 268 2.08 0.79 20.95
CA VAL A 268 0.67 0.36 20.96
C VAL A 268 0.05 0.54 22.36
N ALA A 269 0.77 0.23 23.41
CA ALA A 269 0.29 0.36 24.80
C ALA A 269 -0.09 1.80 25.18
N THR A 270 0.40 2.80 24.44
CA THR A 270 0.07 4.22 24.66
C THR A 270 -1.12 4.71 23.83
N ALA A 271 -1.63 3.89 22.88
CA ALA A 271 -2.68 4.31 21.96
C ALA A 271 -4.03 4.50 22.68
N LYS A 272 -4.68 5.63 22.43
CA LYS A 272 -6.03 5.94 22.91
C LYS A 272 -6.95 6.10 21.71
N LEU A 273 -7.80 5.10 21.44
CA LEU A 273 -8.69 5.06 20.27
C LEU A 273 -9.87 6.03 20.45
N ASN A 274 -9.59 7.31 20.39
CA ASN A 274 -10.58 8.38 20.48
C ASN A 274 -10.73 9.10 19.14
N LEU A 275 -11.91 9.63 18.88
CA LEU A 275 -12.16 10.54 17.76
C LEU A 275 -11.34 11.83 17.92
N ASN A 276 -10.98 12.46 16.79
CA ASN A 276 -10.22 13.70 16.77
C ASN A 276 -8.88 13.62 17.55
N ASN A 277 -8.31 12.44 17.65
CA ASN A 277 -7.05 12.18 18.35
C ASN A 277 -5.87 11.99 17.41
N GLY A 278 -5.89 12.66 16.25
CA GLY A 278 -4.87 12.56 15.20
C GLY A 278 -3.45 12.76 15.72
N PRO A 279 -3.12 13.82 16.48
CA PRO A 279 -1.75 14.04 16.95
C PRO A 279 -1.19 12.87 17.76
N GLN A 280 -1.97 12.30 18.68
CA GLN A 280 -1.52 11.20 19.52
C GLN A 280 -1.42 9.88 18.73
N LEU A 281 -2.46 9.52 17.96
CA LEU A 281 -2.49 8.26 17.23
C LEU A 281 -1.53 8.25 16.03
N ASN A 282 -1.31 9.39 15.37
CA ASN A 282 -0.27 9.52 14.35
C ASN A 282 1.12 9.35 14.96
N GLY A 283 1.39 9.93 16.15
CA GLY A 283 2.67 9.74 16.84
C GLY A 283 2.93 8.28 17.25
N VAL A 284 1.89 7.54 17.66
CA VAL A 284 1.99 6.09 17.89
C VAL A 284 2.27 5.35 16.58
N ALA A 285 1.53 5.65 15.52
CA ALA A 285 1.70 5.04 14.20
C ALA A 285 3.10 5.30 13.62
N ASP A 286 3.66 6.49 13.81
CA ASP A 286 5.02 6.83 13.38
C ASP A 286 6.10 5.98 14.07
N LYS A 287 5.94 5.72 15.38
CA LYS A 287 6.85 4.82 16.12
C LYS A 287 6.75 3.37 15.62
N ILE A 288 5.54 2.89 15.34
CA ILE A 288 5.33 1.56 14.77
C ILE A 288 5.99 1.48 13.39
N ASP A 289 5.80 2.48 12.54
CA ASP A 289 6.38 2.54 11.19
C ASP A 289 7.91 2.57 11.23
N GLN A 290 8.52 3.34 12.14
CA GLN A 290 9.98 3.39 12.32
C GLN A 290 10.54 2.03 12.73
N ALA A 291 9.92 1.36 13.70
CA ALA A 291 10.34 0.04 14.14
C ALA A 291 10.11 -1.03 13.05
N ALA A 292 9.02 -0.95 12.28
CA ALA A 292 8.74 -1.85 11.16
C ALA A 292 9.73 -1.67 10.01
N GLN A 293 10.15 -0.44 9.73
CA GLN A 293 11.19 -0.16 8.73
C GLN A 293 12.55 -0.67 9.18
N ALA A 294 12.91 -0.50 10.45
CA ALA A 294 14.15 -1.06 11.02
C ALA A 294 14.14 -2.60 10.96
N PHE A 295 13.00 -3.22 11.28
CA PHE A 295 12.79 -4.66 11.13
C PHE A 295 13.00 -5.13 9.69
N ASP A 296 12.41 -4.44 8.70
CA ASP A 296 12.53 -4.78 7.27
C ASP A 296 13.99 -4.75 6.80
N GLN A 297 14.79 -3.80 7.28
CA GLN A 297 16.20 -3.66 6.93
C GLN A 297 17.09 -4.70 7.61
N LYS A 298 16.76 -5.12 8.82
CA LYS A 298 17.62 -5.95 9.67
C LYS A 298 17.45 -7.45 9.43
N TYR A 299 16.22 -7.91 9.15
CA TYR A 299 15.91 -9.33 9.06
C TYR A 299 15.60 -9.75 7.63
N ASP A 300 16.19 -10.87 7.18
CA ASP A 300 15.88 -11.50 5.88
C ASP A 300 14.75 -12.51 5.94
N GLY A 301 14.22 -12.78 7.14
CA GLY A 301 13.14 -13.73 7.42
C GLY A 301 13.57 -15.15 7.70
N SER A 302 14.85 -15.50 7.54
CA SER A 302 15.34 -16.87 7.80
C SER A 302 15.15 -17.27 9.27
N SER A 303 15.46 -16.36 10.20
CA SER A 303 15.33 -16.55 11.65
C SER A 303 13.91 -16.43 12.21
N LEU A 304 12.91 -16.11 11.38
CA LEU A 304 11.54 -15.83 11.83
C LEU A 304 10.62 -17.06 11.83
N GLY A 305 11.15 -18.27 11.91
CA GLY A 305 10.37 -19.53 11.80
C GLY A 305 9.22 -19.67 12.80
N ALA A 306 9.31 -19.04 13.97
CA ALA A 306 8.28 -19.11 15.00
C ALA A 306 6.90 -18.57 14.56
N VAL A 307 6.82 -17.79 13.47
CA VAL A 307 5.53 -17.28 12.94
C VAL A 307 4.93 -18.18 11.85
N ASP A 308 5.56 -19.29 11.47
CA ASP A 308 5.11 -20.12 10.34
C ASP A 308 3.67 -20.62 10.47
N GLY A 309 3.25 -20.96 11.69
CA GLY A 309 1.87 -21.38 11.97
C GLY A 309 0.83 -20.27 11.91
N MET A 310 1.27 -19.00 11.87
CA MET A 310 0.38 -17.84 11.80
C MET A 310 0.19 -17.33 10.37
N ILE A 311 1.07 -17.74 9.44
CA ILE A 311 1.05 -17.26 8.04
C ILE A 311 -0.11 -17.92 7.28
N PRO A 312 -0.96 -17.17 6.59
CA PRO A 312 -2.02 -17.73 5.76
C PRO A 312 -1.46 -18.70 4.72
N GLY A 313 -2.01 -19.91 4.70
CA GLY A 313 -1.67 -20.93 3.69
C GLY A 313 -2.35 -20.65 2.34
N PRO A 314 -2.04 -21.49 1.31
CA PRO A 314 -2.54 -21.31 -0.06
C PRO A 314 -4.07 -21.23 -0.18
N GLN A 315 -4.81 -21.90 0.69
CA GLN A 315 -6.28 -21.89 0.71
C GLN A 315 -6.88 -20.49 1.06
N TYR A 316 -6.07 -19.60 1.62
CA TYR A 316 -6.48 -18.23 1.96
C TYR A 316 -6.00 -17.19 0.95
N TYR A 317 -5.24 -17.60 -0.09
CA TYR A 317 -4.78 -16.67 -1.13
C TYR A 317 -5.97 -16.08 -1.90
N LYS A 318 -5.89 -14.80 -2.22
CA LYS A 318 -6.99 -14.04 -2.83
C LYS A 318 -6.85 -13.97 -4.34
N GLY A 319 -7.91 -14.42 -5.02
CA GLY A 319 -7.92 -14.55 -6.48
C GLY A 319 -7.04 -15.67 -7.00
N GLN A 320 -7.05 -15.86 -8.32
CA GLN A 320 -6.26 -16.92 -8.98
C GLN A 320 -5.01 -16.30 -9.59
N PRO A 321 -3.81 -16.72 -9.14
CA PRO A 321 -2.58 -16.22 -9.72
C PRO A 321 -2.41 -16.76 -11.14
N TYR A 322 -1.95 -15.90 -12.04
CA TYR A 322 -1.61 -16.30 -13.41
C TYR A 322 -0.54 -17.39 -13.41
N GLN A 323 -0.78 -18.46 -14.15
CA GLN A 323 0.17 -19.57 -14.32
C GLN A 323 1.03 -19.34 -15.56
N VAL A 324 2.34 -19.32 -15.37
CA VAL A 324 3.31 -19.23 -16.48
C VAL A 324 3.38 -20.58 -17.19
N GLY A 325 3.29 -20.59 -18.52
CA GLY A 325 3.43 -21.80 -19.32
C GLY A 325 2.12 -22.59 -19.55
N GLY A 326 0.98 -22.08 -19.13
CA GLY A 326 -0.34 -22.65 -19.52
C GLY A 326 -0.58 -24.09 -19.07
N GLN A 327 -0.42 -24.41 -17.79
CA GLN A 327 -0.97 -25.64 -17.18
C GLN A 327 -2.16 -25.32 -16.29
#